data_6e9eb9690aa3723312bb265c6d2da76a
#
_entry.id   6e9eb9690aa3723312bb265c6d2da76a
#
_cell.length_a   1.000
_cell.length_b   1.000
_cell.length_c   1.000
_cell.angle_alpha   90.00
_cell.angle_beta   90.00
_cell.angle_gamma   90.00
#
_symmetry.space_group_name_H-M   'P 1'
#
loop_
_entity.id
_entity.type
_entity.pdbx_description
1 polymer ?
#
loop_
_entity_poly.entity_id
_entity_poly.type
_entity_poly.pdbx_seq_one_letter_code
_entity_poly.pdbx_strand_id
1 'polypeptide(L)'
;MIKFERVWAMPNKRTFQIKPIKDLLSEEFNNNYLDLFPYPYLMDAMENLQLIPDESIDRLAYDPPYSPRQLKECYDDLGMSLHDTTSKVWSDWKKEIARVMSPGGKVISFGWSTNGIGKTLGFQIIRILLVAHGGNHNDTICTVEVKVS
;
A
#
# COMPACT_ATOMS: atom_id res chain seq x y z
N MET A 1 -11.80 -15.32 10.16
CA MET A 1 -11.95 -15.73 8.75
C MET A 1 -11.63 -14.56 7.84
N ILE A 2 -10.86 -14.79 6.80
CA ILE A 2 -10.53 -13.76 5.81
C ILE A 2 -11.71 -13.57 4.88
N LYS A 3 -12.19 -12.33 4.73
CA LYS A 3 -13.20 -12.00 3.73
C LYS A 3 -12.51 -11.86 2.37
N PHE A 4 -12.88 -12.69 1.42
CA PHE A 4 -12.33 -12.68 0.07
C PHE A 4 -13.40 -12.27 -0.95
N GLU A 5 -13.09 -11.29 -1.80
CA GLU A 5 -13.99 -10.77 -2.83
C GLU A 5 -13.23 -10.60 -4.13
N ARG A 6 -13.93 -10.79 -5.25
CA ARG A 6 -13.39 -10.56 -6.59
C ARG A 6 -14.37 -9.71 -7.38
N VAL A 7 -13.88 -8.64 -7.98
CA VAL A 7 -14.67 -7.72 -8.81
C VAL A 7 -13.88 -7.38 -10.07
N TRP A 8 -14.58 -6.90 -11.10
CA TRP A 8 -13.95 -6.37 -12.30
C TRP A 8 -14.13 -4.87 -12.37
N ALA A 9 -13.08 -4.15 -12.81
CA ALA A 9 -13.13 -2.70 -13.02
C ALA A 9 -12.12 -2.26 -14.07
N MET A 10 -12.41 -1.18 -14.78
CA MET A 10 -11.47 -0.57 -15.71
C MET A 10 -10.19 -0.15 -14.98
N PRO A 11 -9.00 -0.37 -15.59
CA PRO A 11 -7.76 0.11 -14.98
C PRO A 11 -7.70 1.64 -15.02
N ASN A 12 -6.99 2.21 -14.03
CA ASN A 12 -6.73 3.65 -13.95
C ASN A 12 -5.34 3.84 -13.33
N LYS A 13 -4.57 4.79 -13.85
CA LYS A 13 -3.25 5.12 -13.30
C LYS A 13 -3.34 5.56 -11.85
N ARG A 14 -4.46 6.18 -11.47
CA ARG A 14 -4.73 6.58 -10.08
C ARG A 14 -5.51 5.46 -9.42
N THR A 15 -4.82 4.57 -8.73
CA THR A 15 -5.39 3.38 -8.10
C THR A 15 -6.63 3.71 -7.29
N PHE A 16 -6.61 4.77 -6.51
CA PHE A 16 -7.71 5.12 -5.60
C PHE A 16 -8.92 5.74 -6.31
N GLN A 17 -8.85 5.98 -7.63
CA GLN A 17 -9.99 6.40 -8.44
C GLN A 17 -10.79 5.22 -9.00
N ILE A 18 -10.27 4.01 -8.91
CA ILE A 18 -10.97 2.79 -9.33
C ILE A 18 -12.12 2.53 -8.36
N LYS A 19 -13.36 2.44 -8.87
CA LYS A 19 -14.56 2.45 -8.02
C LYS A 19 -14.57 1.41 -6.90
N PRO A 20 -14.31 0.11 -7.14
CA PRO A 20 -14.28 -0.85 -6.03
C PRO A 20 -13.22 -0.53 -4.97
N ILE A 21 -12.11 0.09 -5.36
CA ILE A 21 -11.05 0.50 -4.44
C ILE A 21 -11.49 1.74 -3.64
N LYS A 22 -12.15 2.70 -4.29
CA LYS A 22 -12.77 3.85 -3.57
C LYS A 22 -13.76 3.34 -2.51
N ASP A 23 -14.59 2.37 -2.87
CA ASP A 23 -15.57 1.78 -1.97
C ASP A 23 -14.86 1.08 -0.78
N LEU A 24 -13.79 0.34 -1.04
CA LEU A 24 -13.00 -0.32 -0.01
C LEU A 24 -12.40 0.70 0.98
N LEU A 25 -11.80 1.77 0.46
CA LEU A 25 -11.24 2.84 1.30
C LEU A 25 -12.31 3.53 2.14
N SER A 26 -13.51 3.70 1.59
CA SER A 26 -14.64 4.25 2.33
C SER A 26 -15.09 3.30 3.44
N GLU A 27 -15.26 2.02 3.13
CA GLU A 27 -15.73 1.02 4.09
C GLU A 27 -14.74 0.80 5.23
N GLU A 28 -13.44 0.65 4.92
CA GLU A 28 -12.42 0.28 5.89
C GLU A 28 -11.83 1.50 6.61
N PHE A 29 -11.74 2.65 5.96
CA PHE A 29 -11.03 3.82 6.47
C PHE A 29 -11.90 5.07 6.61
N ASN A 30 -13.15 5.03 6.18
CA ASN A 30 -14.01 6.22 6.11
C ASN A 30 -13.33 7.38 5.38
N ASN A 31 -12.51 7.05 4.36
CA ASN A 31 -11.72 7.98 3.56
C ASN A 31 -10.73 8.84 4.38
N ASN A 32 -10.35 8.38 5.56
CA ASN A 32 -9.38 9.06 6.44
C ASN A 32 -8.19 8.12 6.69
N TYR A 33 -7.08 8.37 6.00
CA TYR A 33 -5.89 7.51 6.04
C TYR A 33 -4.65 8.27 5.57
N LEU A 34 -3.46 7.77 5.94
CA LEU A 34 -2.21 8.24 5.39
C LEU A 34 -1.92 7.50 4.08
N ASP A 35 -1.66 8.25 3.02
CA ASP A 35 -1.21 7.73 1.72
C ASP A 35 0.28 8.02 1.57
N LEU A 36 1.11 6.95 1.57
CA LEU A 36 2.57 7.10 1.47
C LEU A 36 3.07 7.39 0.05
N PHE A 37 2.30 7.05 -0.96
CA PHE A 37 2.67 7.24 -2.37
C PHE A 37 1.57 8.00 -3.11
N PRO A 38 1.27 9.24 -2.69
CA PRO A 38 0.23 10.02 -3.37
C PRO A 38 0.63 10.33 -4.80
N TYR A 39 -0.35 10.37 -5.70
CA TYR A 39 -0.13 10.75 -7.08
C TYR A 39 -0.59 12.20 -7.30
N PRO A 40 0.24 13.10 -7.87
CA PRO A 40 1.66 12.90 -8.18
C PRO A 40 2.53 12.77 -6.93
N TYR A 41 3.68 12.10 -7.06
CA TYR A 41 4.59 11.90 -5.93
C TYR A 41 5.19 13.23 -5.49
N LEU A 42 5.10 13.54 -4.20
CA LEU A 42 5.53 14.82 -3.63
C LEU A 42 6.69 14.67 -2.64
N MET A 43 6.91 13.49 -2.09
CA MET A 43 7.93 13.24 -1.06
C MET A 43 8.38 11.79 -1.11
N ASP A 44 9.65 11.55 -0.79
CA ASP A 44 10.15 10.19 -0.61
C ASP A 44 9.43 9.51 0.57
N ALA A 45 8.94 8.29 0.35
CA ALA A 45 8.18 7.56 1.36
C ALA A 45 8.98 7.30 2.63
N MET A 46 10.28 6.96 2.51
CA MET A 46 11.13 6.71 3.66
C MET A 46 11.35 8.00 4.48
N GLU A 47 11.59 9.12 3.83
CA GLU A 47 11.72 10.41 4.52
C GLU A 47 10.43 10.76 5.26
N ASN A 48 9.27 10.56 4.64
CA ASN A 48 7.99 10.79 5.26
C ASN A 48 7.80 9.88 6.49
N LEU A 49 8.07 8.59 6.35
CA LEU A 49 7.95 7.63 7.45
C LEU A 49 8.85 7.98 8.63
N GLN A 50 10.08 8.40 8.37
CA GLN A 50 11.04 8.75 9.44
C GLN A 50 10.60 9.95 10.27
N LEU A 51 9.74 10.81 9.73
CA LEU A 51 9.18 11.96 10.45
C LEU A 51 8.00 11.58 11.34
N ILE A 52 7.45 10.38 11.20
CA ILE A 52 6.26 9.93 11.91
C ILE A 52 6.68 9.20 13.21
N PRO A 53 6.11 9.56 14.36
CA PRO A 53 6.41 8.86 15.63
C PRO A 53 5.94 7.41 15.62
N ASP A 54 6.52 6.60 16.52
CA ASP A 54 6.10 5.21 16.73
C ASP A 54 4.62 5.15 17.11
N GLU A 55 3.93 4.12 16.61
CA GLU A 55 2.56 3.78 17.00
C GLU A 55 1.58 4.96 16.96
N SER A 56 1.71 5.84 15.96
CA SER A 56 0.92 7.06 15.86
C SER A 56 -0.13 7.05 14.75
N ILE A 57 -0.08 6.06 13.86
CA ILE A 57 -0.98 5.98 12.69
C ILE A 57 -1.88 4.76 12.84
N ASP A 58 -3.19 4.95 12.66
CA ASP A 58 -4.17 3.87 12.75
C ASP A 58 -4.75 3.42 11.41
N ARG A 59 -4.51 4.17 10.33
CA ARG A 59 -5.01 3.86 8.97
C ARG A 59 -4.00 4.31 7.94
N LEU A 60 -3.51 3.36 7.14
CA LEU A 60 -2.47 3.63 6.14
C LEU A 60 -2.76 2.88 4.85
N ALA A 61 -2.68 3.58 3.71
CA ALA A 61 -2.74 3.00 2.39
C ALA A 61 -1.33 2.87 1.83
N TYR A 62 -0.97 1.66 1.44
CA TYR A 62 0.35 1.32 0.92
C TYR A 62 0.24 0.88 -0.53
N ASP A 63 0.44 1.82 -1.45
CA ASP A 63 0.40 1.61 -2.90
C ASP A 63 1.76 1.96 -3.51
N PRO A 64 2.80 1.13 -3.26
CA PRO A 64 4.15 1.42 -3.70
C PRO A 64 4.34 1.13 -5.19
N PRO A 65 5.41 1.62 -5.82
CA PRO A 65 5.85 1.09 -7.10
C PRO A 65 6.16 -0.40 -6.95
N TYR A 66 5.71 -1.23 -7.90
CA TYR A 66 5.70 -2.69 -7.76
C TYR A 66 6.92 -3.39 -8.34
N SER A 67 7.73 -2.69 -9.13
CA SER A 67 8.90 -3.23 -9.78
C SER A 67 10.07 -2.26 -9.71
N PRO A 68 11.32 -2.73 -9.90
CA PRO A 68 12.47 -1.83 -9.96
C PRO A 68 12.32 -0.71 -10.99
N ARG A 69 11.69 -1.01 -12.12
CA ARG A 69 11.42 -0.02 -13.17
C ARG A 69 10.45 1.07 -12.69
N GLN A 70 9.33 0.68 -12.09
CA GLN A 70 8.34 1.63 -11.55
C GLN A 70 8.94 2.45 -10.42
N LEU A 71 9.76 1.82 -9.57
CA LEU A 71 10.47 2.50 -8.48
C LEU A 71 11.38 3.59 -9.03
N LYS A 72 12.16 3.29 -10.08
CA LYS A 72 13.04 4.26 -10.73
C LYS A 72 12.24 5.41 -11.31
N GLU A 73 11.14 5.13 -12.02
CA GLU A 73 10.27 6.15 -12.60
C GLU A 73 9.70 7.07 -11.51
N CYS A 74 9.30 6.51 -10.38
CA CYS A 74 8.79 7.27 -9.24
C CYS A 74 9.82 8.28 -8.72
N TYR A 75 11.07 7.84 -8.51
CA TYR A 75 12.14 8.71 -8.02
C TYR A 75 12.61 9.71 -9.06
N ASP A 76 12.61 9.35 -10.34
CA ASP A 76 12.89 10.30 -11.43
C ASP A 76 11.88 11.44 -11.44
N ASP A 77 10.59 11.13 -11.21
CA ASP A 77 9.52 12.13 -11.12
C ASP A 77 9.72 13.07 -9.90
N LEU A 78 10.30 12.57 -8.82
CA LEU A 78 10.65 13.38 -7.65
C LEU A 78 11.94 14.19 -7.84
N GLY A 79 12.66 13.98 -8.95
CA GLY A 79 13.97 14.61 -9.19
C GLY A 79 15.06 14.09 -8.24
N MET A 80 14.89 12.88 -7.72
CA MET A 80 15.81 12.25 -6.76
C MET A 80 16.56 11.09 -7.39
N SER A 81 17.79 10.84 -6.92
CA SER A 81 18.55 9.66 -7.30
C SER A 81 18.13 8.47 -6.44
N LEU A 82 17.91 7.33 -7.09
CA LEU A 82 17.59 6.10 -6.40
C LEU A 82 18.90 5.38 -6.06
N HIS A 83 19.16 5.18 -4.78
CA HIS A 83 20.37 4.51 -4.30
C HIS A 83 20.23 2.99 -4.23
N ASP A 84 19.01 2.46 -4.18
CA ASP A 84 18.75 1.04 -4.06
C ASP A 84 17.49 0.65 -4.83
N THR A 85 17.66 -0.23 -5.84
CA THR A 85 16.56 -0.77 -6.65
C THR A 85 16.24 -2.21 -6.28
N THR A 86 16.85 -2.74 -5.19
CA THR A 86 16.65 -4.11 -4.74
C THR A 86 15.38 -4.26 -3.91
N SER A 87 15.02 -5.51 -3.61
CA SER A 87 13.89 -5.81 -2.73
C SER A 87 14.04 -5.25 -1.31
N LYS A 88 15.25 -4.82 -0.94
CA LYS A 88 15.52 -4.23 0.37
C LYS A 88 14.68 -2.97 0.63
N VAL A 89 14.46 -2.13 -0.38
CA VAL A 89 13.70 -0.90 -0.21
C VAL A 89 12.25 -1.18 0.23
N TRP A 90 11.61 -2.19 -0.37
CA TRP A 90 10.26 -2.60 0.04
C TRP A 90 10.26 -3.16 1.46
N SER A 91 11.25 -3.96 1.81
CA SER A 91 11.42 -4.49 3.16
C SER A 91 11.58 -3.38 4.20
N ASP A 92 12.40 -2.38 3.89
CA ASP A 92 12.63 -1.24 4.78
C ASP A 92 11.36 -0.40 4.97
N TRP A 93 10.59 -0.17 3.91
CA TRP A 93 9.30 0.51 4.01
C TRP A 93 8.34 -0.26 4.92
N LYS A 94 8.25 -1.58 4.76
CA LYS A 94 7.35 -2.41 5.58
C LYS A 94 7.72 -2.38 7.06
N LYS A 95 9.02 -2.41 7.38
CA LYS A 95 9.48 -2.30 8.76
C LYS A 95 9.10 -0.96 9.39
N GLU A 96 9.24 0.14 8.65
CA GLU A 96 8.86 1.45 9.13
C GLU A 96 7.35 1.62 9.23
N ILE A 97 6.59 1.05 8.31
CA ILE A 97 5.13 1.01 8.43
C ILE A 97 4.73 0.28 9.71
N ALA A 98 5.36 -0.86 9.99
CA ALA A 98 5.09 -1.59 11.23
C ALA A 98 5.40 -0.75 12.47
N ARG A 99 6.46 0.04 12.44
CA ARG A 99 6.84 0.92 13.55
C ARG A 99 5.80 2.02 13.82
N VAL A 100 5.33 2.70 12.76
CA VAL A 100 4.42 3.85 12.90
C VAL A 100 2.98 3.46 13.16
N MET A 101 2.59 2.22 12.84
CA MET A 101 1.22 1.75 13.03
C MET A 101 0.93 1.44 14.49
N SER A 102 -0.21 1.93 14.99
CA SER A 102 -0.70 1.57 16.32
C SER A 102 -1.22 0.14 16.34
N PRO A 103 -1.13 -0.57 17.47
CA PRO A 103 -1.83 -1.85 17.62
C PRO A 103 -3.33 -1.70 17.34
N GLY A 104 -3.89 -2.61 16.56
CA GLY A 104 -5.27 -2.51 16.08
C GLY A 104 -5.45 -1.64 14.85
N GLY A 105 -4.43 -0.93 14.43
CA GLY A 105 -4.45 -0.13 13.21
C GLY A 105 -4.48 -1.01 11.96
N LYS A 106 -5.00 -0.46 10.86
CA LYS A 106 -5.15 -1.19 9.60
C LYS A 106 -4.28 -0.61 8.50
N VAL A 107 -3.70 -1.50 7.70
CA VAL A 107 -3.02 -1.17 6.46
C VAL A 107 -3.76 -1.84 5.30
N ILE A 108 -3.99 -1.10 4.24
CA ILE A 108 -4.43 -1.68 2.96
C ILE A 108 -3.25 -1.59 2.01
N SER A 109 -2.77 -2.75 1.56
CA SER A 109 -1.70 -2.86 0.57
C SER A 109 -2.29 -3.12 -0.80
N PHE A 110 -1.81 -2.41 -1.81
CA PHE A 110 -2.23 -2.54 -3.21
C PHE A 110 -1.06 -3.08 -4.01
N GLY A 111 -1.29 -4.11 -4.80
CA GLY A 111 -0.20 -4.72 -5.56
C GLY A 111 -0.62 -5.94 -6.34
N TRP A 112 0.35 -6.80 -6.61
CA TRP A 112 0.18 -8.00 -7.42
C TRP A 112 0.22 -9.29 -6.59
N SER A 113 0.25 -9.17 -5.27
CA SER A 113 0.29 -10.31 -4.36
C SER A 113 -0.48 -10.00 -3.08
N THR A 114 -0.66 -11.01 -2.23
CA THR A 114 -1.28 -10.88 -0.91
C THR A 114 -0.24 -10.79 0.21
N ASN A 115 1.04 -10.51 -0.11
CA ASN A 115 2.09 -10.47 0.89
C ASN A 115 1.87 -9.37 1.93
N GLY A 116 1.36 -8.22 1.51
CA GLY A 116 1.07 -7.12 2.41
C GLY A 116 2.29 -6.69 3.23
N ILE A 117 2.06 -6.22 4.44
CA ILE A 117 3.14 -5.88 5.39
C ILE A 117 3.72 -7.16 5.99
N GLY A 118 2.87 -8.08 6.37
CA GLY A 118 3.27 -9.43 6.69
C GLY A 118 3.13 -9.84 8.15
N LYS A 119 2.97 -11.13 8.32
CA LYS A 119 2.79 -11.75 9.64
C LYS A 119 4.03 -11.58 10.51
N THR A 120 5.22 -11.65 9.93
CA THR A 120 6.49 -11.50 10.66
C THR A 120 6.60 -10.13 11.34
N LEU A 121 5.98 -9.10 10.76
CA LEU A 121 5.96 -7.76 11.32
C LEU A 121 4.73 -7.49 12.21
N GLY A 122 3.96 -8.53 12.53
CA GLY A 122 2.85 -8.43 13.46
C GLY A 122 1.50 -8.11 12.84
N PHE A 123 1.32 -8.37 11.54
CA PHE A 123 0.07 -8.09 10.84
C PHE A 123 -0.68 -9.36 10.48
N GLN A 124 -2.01 -9.28 10.55
CA GLN A 124 -2.92 -10.37 10.18
C GLN A 124 -3.85 -9.90 9.08
N ILE A 125 -3.98 -10.69 8.02
CA ILE A 125 -4.91 -10.41 6.91
C ILE A 125 -6.33 -10.66 7.40
N ILE A 126 -7.23 -9.69 7.15
CA ILE A 126 -8.65 -9.79 7.48
C ILE A 126 -9.55 -9.73 6.24
N ARG A 127 -9.07 -9.14 5.15
CA ARG A 127 -9.87 -8.97 3.93
C ARG A 127 -8.94 -8.91 2.71
N ILE A 128 -9.37 -9.53 1.61
CA ILE A 128 -8.69 -9.46 0.32
C ILE A 128 -9.74 -9.08 -0.74
N LEU A 129 -9.46 -8.02 -1.50
CA LEU A 129 -10.25 -7.63 -2.65
C LEU A 129 -9.38 -7.78 -3.90
N LEU A 130 -9.77 -8.68 -4.79
CA LEU A 130 -9.14 -8.85 -6.09
C LEU A 130 -9.89 -8.02 -7.12
N VAL A 131 -9.24 -7.03 -7.71
CA VAL A 131 -9.81 -6.21 -8.78
C VAL A 131 -9.22 -6.65 -10.10
N ALA A 132 -10.00 -7.37 -10.90
CA ALA A 132 -9.60 -7.82 -12.23
C ALA A 132 -9.79 -6.70 -13.23
N HIS A 133 -8.78 -6.41 -14.03
CA HIS A 133 -8.82 -5.36 -15.07
C HIS A 133 -8.97 -5.92 -16.48
N GLY A 134 -8.67 -7.22 -16.66
CA GLY A 134 -8.75 -7.90 -17.94
C GLY A 134 -7.67 -7.48 -18.94
N GLY A 135 -7.71 -8.08 -20.13
CA GLY A 135 -6.76 -7.79 -21.19
C GLY A 135 -5.31 -8.02 -20.78
N ASN A 136 -4.43 -7.09 -21.13
CA ASN A 136 -3.00 -7.16 -20.82
C ASN A 136 -2.64 -6.47 -19.51
N HIS A 137 -3.65 -6.10 -18.71
CA HIS A 137 -3.43 -5.42 -17.43
C HIS A 137 -3.31 -6.42 -16.29
N ASN A 138 -2.38 -6.20 -15.38
CA ASN A 138 -2.29 -6.96 -14.14
C ASN A 138 -3.49 -6.63 -13.25
N ASP A 139 -3.98 -7.63 -12.53
CA ASP A 139 -5.03 -7.42 -11.52
C ASP A 139 -4.44 -6.60 -10.35
N THR A 140 -5.29 -5.82 -9.70
CA THR A 140 -4.92 -5.14 -8.45
C THR A 140 -5.42 -5.99 -7.29
N ILE A 141 -4.52 -6.38 -6.40
CA ILE A 141 -4.86 -7.13 -5.19
C ILE A 141 -4.79 -6.17 -4.02
N CYS A 142 -5.93 -5.99 -3.34
CA CYS A 142 -6.04 -5.14 -2.16
C CYS A 142 -6.09 -6.02 -0.92
N THR A 143 -5.06 -5.93 -0.08
CA THR A 143 -4.95 -6.77 1.13
C THR A 143 -5.11 -5.89 2.35
N VAL A 144 -6.15 -6.14 3.14
CA VAL A 144 -6.42 -5.41 4.39
C VAL A 144 -5.84 -6.21 5.55
N GLU A 145 -4.95 -5.59 6.30
CA GLU A 145 -4.28 -6.20 7.44
C GLU A 145 -4.50 -5.37 8.69
N VAL A 146 -4.54 -6.05 9.84
CA VAL A 146 -4.59 -5.42 11.17
C VAL A 146 -3.29 -5.72 11.89
N LYS A 147 -2.71 -4.71 12.55
CA LYS A 147 -1.56 -4.90 13.42
C LYS A 147 -2.01 -5.55 14.71
N VAL A 148 -1.53 -6.77 14.98
CA VAL A 148 -1.94 -7.56 16.16
C VAL A 148 -0.87 -7.63 17.25
N SER A 149 0.32 -7.07 16.98
CA SER A 149 1.39 -7.07 17.99
C SER A 149 2.32 -5.89 17.91
#